data_23c4a7126f2e3cd427f1643b694c807b
#
_entry.id   23c4a7126f2e3cd427f1643b694c807b
#
_cell.length_a   1.000
_cell.length_b   1.000
_cell.length_c   1.000
_cell.angle_alpha   90.00
_cell.angle_beta   90.00
_cell.angle_gamma   90.00
#
_symmetry.space_group_name_H-M   'P 1'
#
loop_
_entity.id
_entity.type
_entity.pdbx_description
1 polymer ?
#
loop_
_entity_poly.entity_id
_entity_poly.type
_entity_poly.pdbx_seq_one_letter_code
_entity_poly.pdbx_strand_id
1 'polypeptide(L)'
;MPGFSASLTEEDRWDLVNFLHALSRGFDARLLGSMIVPEMPAVASPVFNYSAHDHSGGNLKDFRLQKNVLLVLFSWPQSKERFFQLAAAYERIQDLNTEILAVPIRALTDEELQQIDDIVPFPILTEGWSEIKDTYWLYRRVRVVPDLSGKGMFPGHMEFITDRFGYLRARWVAQFEGYGWQNIGALTLQLTQLNQEGEVMPPPGEHAH
;
A
#
# COMPACT_ATOMS: atom_id res chain seq x y z
N MET A 1 -20.65 16.93 30.17
CA MET A 1 -21.22 16.14 29.08
C MET A 1 -21.67 14.80 29.65
N PRO A 2 -22.92 14.36 29.43
CA PRO A 2 -23.31 13.01 29.81
C PRO A 2 -22.48 12.01 29.01
N GLY A 3 -21.89 11.03 29.71
CA GLY A 3 -21.08 10.00 29.06
C GLY A 3 -21.95 9.07 28.23
N PHE A 4 -21.46 8.61 27.08
CA PHE A 4 -22.16 7.66 26.20
C PHE A 4 -22.34 6.26 26.82
N SER A 5 -21.79 6.03 28.01
CA SER A 5 -21.86 4.73 28.72
C SER A 5 -23.29 4.29 29.07
N ALA A 6 -24.26 5.22 29.10
CA ALA A 6 -25.66 4.91 29.39
C ALA A 6 -26.53 4.62 28.16
N SER A 7 -26.01 4.94 26.92
CA SER A 7 -26.79 4.86 25.69
C SER A 7 -26.20 3.91 24.63
N LEU A 8 -24.94 3.47 24.79
CA LEU A 8 -24.27 2.58 23.87
C LEU A 8 -23.73 1.37 24.61
N THR A 9 -23.85 0.20 24.00
CA THR A 9 -23.19 -1.02 24.50
C THR A 9 -21.67 -0.86 24.43
N GLU A 10 -20.91 -1.74 25.06
CA GLU A 10 -19.46 -1.73 24.97
C GLU A 10 -18.99 -1.97 23.53
N GLU A 11 -19.65 -2.87 22.81
CA GLU A 11 -19.40 -3.17 21.41
C GLU A 11 -19.66 -1.94 20.51
N ASP A 12 -20.81 -1.29 20.65
CA ASP A 12 -21.13 -0.05 19.90
C ASP A 12 -20.09 1.07 20.15
N ARG A 13 -19.56 1.14 21.37
CA ARG A 13 -18.52 2.14 21.69
C ARG A 13 -17.20 1.84 20.99
N TRP A 14 -16.81 0.58 20.94
CA TRP A 14 -15.61 0.17 20.21
C TRP A 14 -15.78 0.34 18.71
N ASP A 15 -16.94 0.02 18.16
CA ASP A 15 -17.24 0.27 16.75
C ASP A 15 -17.19 1.76 16.41
N LEU A 16 -17.69 2.62 17.29
CA LEU A 16 -17.59 4.07 17.11
C LEU A 16 -16.14 4.55 17.16
N VAL A 17 -15.33 4.04 18.09
CA VAL A 17 -13.89 4.37 18.17
C VAL A 17 -13.17 3.93 16.90
N ASN A 18 -13.40 2.70 16.44
CA ASN A 18 -12.82 2.17 15.21
C ASN A 18 -13.25 3.01 13.99
N PHE A 19 -14.51 3.39 13.93
CA PHE A 19 -15.04 4.28 12.88
C PHE A 19 -14.37 5.66 12.91
N LEU A 20 -14.19 6.27 14.07
CA LEU A 20 -13.50 7.56 14.20
C LEU A 20 -12.03 7.46 13.80
N HIS A 21 -11.35 6.37 14.16
CA HIS A 21 -9.98 6.10 13.71
C HIS A 21 -9.91 5.93 12.19
N ALA A 22 -10.84 5.18 11.60
CA ALA A 22 -10.92 5.03 10.14
C ALA A 22 -11.20 6.36 9.44
N LEU A 23 -12.08 7.20 10.00
CA LEU A 23 -12.36 8.55 9.49
C LEU A 23 -11.11 9.45 9.57
N SER A 24 -10.40 9.44 10.70
CA SER A 24 -9.18 10.23 10.89
C SER A 24 -8.11 9.82 9.89
N ARG A 25 -7.79 8.53 9.82
CA ARG A 25 -6.85 7.99 8.82
C ARG A 25 -7.29 8.32 7.40
N GLY A 26 -8.58 8.22 7.13
CA GLY A 26 -9.18 8.61 5.89
C GLY A 26 -9.03 10.10 5.60
N PHE A 27 -9.02 10.98 6.58
CA PHE A 27 -8.77 12.41 6.41
C PHE A 27 -7.31 12.67 6.06
N ASP A 28 -6.38 12.08 6.80
CA ASP A 28 -4.93 12.24 6.59
C ASP A 28 -4.50 11.66 5.24
N ALA A 29 -5.12 10.56 4.82
CA ALA A 29 -4.91 9.98 3.50
C ALA A 29 -5.29 10.89 2.32
N ARG A 30 -5.99 12.02 2.54
CA ARG A 30 -6.27 13.02 1.47
C ARG A 30 -5.00 13.65 0.92
N LEU A 31 -3.94 13.69 1.70
CA LEU A 31 -2.67 14.26 1.30
C LEU A 31 -1.85 13.30 0.43
N LEU A 32 -2.23 12.00 0.40
CA LEU A 32 -1.57 11.02 -0.44
C LEU A 32 -1.89 11.27 -1.91
N GLY A 33 -0.87 11.53 -2.67
CA GLY A 33 -0.88 11.61 -4.13
C GLY A 33 0.26 10.81 -4.72
N SER A 34 0.49 10.93 -6.02
CA SER A 34 1.60 10.28 -6.73
C SER A 34 2.95 10.98 -6.55
N MET A 35 3.02 11.97 -5.66
CA MET A 35 4.26 12.66 -5.31
C MET A 35 4.43 12.66 -3.79
N ILE A 36 5.63 12.32 -3.36
CA ILE A 36 6.03 12.46 -1.96
C ILE A 36 6.14 13.94 -1.63
N VAL A 37 5.46 14.37 -0.56
CA VAL A 37 5.67 15.69 0.02
C VAL A 37 6.80 15.55 1.04
N PRO A 38 7.93 16.25 0.87
CA PRO A 38 9.06 16.16 1.79
C PRO A 38 8.67 16.46 3.23
N GLU A 39 9.25 15.73 4.16
CA GLU A 39 9.08 15.94 5.61
C GLU A 39 7.61 15.88 6.10
N MET A 40 6.70 15.31 5.30
CA MET A 40 5.29 15.27 5.61
C MET A 40 4.76 13.83 5.55
N PRO A 41 4.93 13.02 6.60
CA PRO A 41 4.33 11.70 6.67
C PRO A 41 2.80 11.86 6.79
N ALA A 42 2.07 11.26 5.84
CA ALA A 42 0.63 11.46 5.80
C ALA A 42 -0.11 10.55 6.78
N VAL A 43 0.21 9.27 6.81
CA VAL A 43 -0.55 8.26 7.57
C VAL A 43 0.37 7.13 8.00
N ALA A 44 0.17 6.57 9.20
CA ALA A 44 0.80 5.31 9.56
C ALA A 44 0.36 4.22 8.57
N SER A 45 1.32 3.50 8.01
CA SER A 45 1.04 2.42 7.07
C SER A 45 0.35 1.27 7.78
N PRO A 46 -0.77 0.73 7.25
CA PRO A 46 -1.37 -0.47 7.79
C PRO A 46 -0.39 -1.62 7.81
N VAL A 47 -0.30 -2.29 8.95
CA VAL A 47 0.59 -3.43 9.15
C VAL A 47 -0.14 -4.71 8.80
N PHE A 48 0.55 -5.66 8.18
CA PHE A 48 0.02 -6.97 7.83
C PHE A 48 1.10 -8.05 7.87
N ASN A 49 0.67 -9.29 8.06
CA ASN A 49 1.51 -10.46 7.83
C ASN A 49 1.34 -10.92 6.38
N TYR A 50 2.38 -11.51 5.82
CA TYR A 50 2.34 -12.03 4.46
C TYR A 50 3.16 -13.30 4.32
N SER A 51 2.77 -14.15 3.36
CA SER A 51 3.58 -15.23 2.81
C SER A 51 3.62 -15.06 1.29
N ALA A 52 4.75 -15.31 0.69
CA ALA A 52 4.97 -15.17 -0.74
C ALA A 52 5.26 -16.52 -1.40
N HIS A 53 5.16 -16.56 -2.73
CA HIS A 53 5.34 -17.77 -3.54
C HIS A 53 6.76 -18.36 -3.46
N ASP A 54 7.78 -17.52 -3.22
CA ASP A 54 9.17 -17.87 -3.04
C ASP A 54 9.50 -18.38 -1.63
N HIS A 55 8.47 -18.68 -0.83
CA HIS A 55 8.55 -19.05 0.57
C HIS A 55 9.09 -17.96 1.52
N SER A 56 9.33 -16.75 1.03
CA SER A 56 9.57 -15.61 1.89
C SER A 56 8.28 -15.22 2.61
N GLY A 57 8.42 -14.61 3.76
CA GLY A 57 7.28 -14.16 4.54
C GLY A 57 7.73 -13.34 5.72
N GLY A 58 6.79 -12.67 6.36
CA GLY A 58 7.07 -11.82 7.50
C GLY A 58 5.94 -10.86 7.80
N ASN A 59 6.28 -9.77 8.44
CA ASN A 59 5.39 -8.68 8.74
C ASN A 59 5.90 -7.39 8.11
N LEU A 60 5.00 -6.51 7.67
CA LEU A 60 5.43 -5.22 7.11
C LEU A 60 6.30 -4.41 8.09
N LYS A 61 6.13 -4.61 9.40
CA LYS A 61 6.98 -3.98 10.43
C LYS A 61 8.45 -4.38 10.34
N ASP A 62 8.75 -5.56 9.79
CA ASP A 62 10.13 -6.06 9.70
C ASP A 62 11.00 -5.19 8.80
N PHE A 63 10.38 -4.41 7.90
CA PHE A 63 11.07 -3.43 7.07
C PHE A 63 11.38 -2.11 7.79
N ARG A 64 10.78 -1.88 8.96
CA ARG A 64 10.98 -0.62 9.69
C ARG A 64 12.45 -0.44 10.08
N LEU A 65 12.92 0.79 9.92
CA LEU A 65 14.31 1.22 10.12
C LEU A 65 15.32 0.52 9.19
N GLN A 66 14.84 -0.29 8.24
CA GLN A 66 15.67 -1.03 7.30
C GLN A 66 15.43 -0.57 5.86
N LYS A 67 14.21 -0.72 5.35
CA LYS A 67 13.88 -0.47 3.95
C LYS A 67 12.56 0.29 3.80
N ASN A 68 12.43 1.02 2.71
CA ASN A 68 11.12 1.43 2.22
C ASN A 68 10.43 0.24 1.55
N VAL A 69 9.12 0.31 1.38
CA VAL A 69 8.34 -0.74 0.70
C VAL A 69 7.49 -0.10 -0.40
N LEU A 70 7.64 -0.61 -1.61
CA LEU A 70 6.73 -0.38 -2.72
C LEU A 70 5.72 -1.53 -2.76
N LEU A 71 4.52 -1.28 -2.26
CA LEU A 71 3.42 -2.24 -2.28
C LEU A 71 2.66 -2.08 -3.60
N VAL A 72 2.54 -3.16 -4.37
CA VAL A 72 1.91 -3.17 -5.70
C VAL A 72 0.67 -4.05 -5.65
N LEU A 73 -0.52 -3.44 -5.63
CA LEU A 73 -1.77 -4.15 -5.81
C LEU A 73 -2.05 -4.31 -7.30
N PHE A 74 -2.25 -5.54 -7.75
CA PHE A 74 -2.32 -5.82 -9.17
C PHE A 74 -3.41 -6.82 -9.56
N SER A 75 -3.88 -6.71 -10.80
CA SER A 75 -4.65 -7.74 -11.49
C SER A 75 -3.87 -8.31 -12.67
N TRP A 76 -3.99 -9.61 -12.88
CA TRP A 76 -3.36 -10.29 -13.99
C TRP A 76 -4.39 -10.67 -15.07
N PRO A 77 -4.09 -10.47 -16.37
CA PRO A 77 -2.81 -10.02 -16.95
C PRO A 77 -2.67 -8.49 -17.14
N GLN A 78 -3.59 -7.67 -16.62
CA GLN A 78 -3.63 -6.22 -16.87
C GLN A 78 -2.35 -5.49 -16.42
N SER A 79 -1.69 -5.97 -15.36
CA SER A 79 -0.47 -5.37 -14.82
C SER A 79 0.82 -5.88 -15.46
N LYS A 80 0.73 -6.73 -16.50
CA LYS A 80 1.89 -7.39 -17.12
C LYS A 80 2.97 -6.42 -17.58
N GLU A 81 2.58 -5.39 -18.30
CA GLU A 81 3.51 -4.38 -18.82
C GLU A 81 4.23 -3.65 -17.67
N ARG A 82 3.50 -3.33 -16.61
CA ARG A 82 4.09 -2.69 -15.43
C ARG A 82 5.07 -3.61 -14.71
N PHE A 83 4.78 -4.90 -14.65
CA PHE A 83 5.68 -5.89 -14.06
C PHE A 83 6.99 -6.01 -14.81
N PHE A 84 6.98 -5.97 -16.14
CA PHE A 84 8.21 -5.89 -16.92
C PHE A 84 9.05 -4.64 -16.60
N GLN A 85 8.39 -3.49 -16.44
CA GLN A 85 9.08 -2.24 -16.09
C GLN A 85 9.70 -2.30 -14.70
N LEU A 86 8.96 -2.82 -13.71
CA LEU A 86 9.44 -2.97 -12.33
C LEU A 86 10.57 -4.02 -12.25
N ALA A 87 10.43 -5.15 -12.95
CA ALA A 87 11.48 -6.18 -13.02
C ALA A 87 12.77 -5.66 -13.63
N ALA A 88 12.68 -4.91 -14.72
CA ALA A 88 13.85 -4.29 -15.37
C ALA A 88 14.53 -3.22 -14.48
N ALA A 89 13.81 -2.66 -13.53
CA ALA A 89 14.31 -1.64 -12.62
C ALA A 89 14.60 -2.16 -11.21
N TYR A 90 14.40 -3.44 -10.94
CA TYR A 90 14.37 -3.98 -9.58
C TYR A 90 15.68 -3.77 -8.83
N GLU A 91 16.82 -4.09 -9.43
CA GLU A 91 18.14 -3.86 -8.81
C GLU A 91 18.32 -2.39 -8.42
N ARG A 92 17.94 -1.46 -9.31
CA ARG A 92 18.01 -0.03 -9.04
C ARG A 92 17.06 0.40 -7.91
N ILE A 93 15.91 -0.23 -7.80
CA ILE A 93 14.94 0.04 -6.71
C ILE A 93 15.51 -0.51 -5.39
N GLN A 94 16.14 -1.69 -5.39
CA GLN A 94 16.81 -2.23 -4.23
C GLN A 94 18.00 -1.36 -3.78
N ASP A 95 18.80 -0.84 -4.70
CA ASP A 95 19.89 0.10 -4.43
C ASP A 95 19.39 1.40 -3.76
N LEU A 96 18.12 1.74 -3.99
CA LEU A 96 17.42 2.81 -3.29
C LEU A 96 16.77 2.36 -1.98
N ASN A 97 17.27 1.27 -1.40
CA ASN A 97 16.82 0.73 -0.12
C ASN A 97 15.30 0.49 -0.07
N THR A 98 14.75 -0.04 -1.15
CA THR A 98 13.31 -0.25 -1.30
C THR A 98 13.03 -1.69 -1.73
N GLU A 99 12.11 -2.35 -1.02
CA GLU A 99 11.62 -3.68 -1.39
C GLU A 99 10.27 -3.56 -2.13
N ILE A 100 10.03 -4.47 -3.07
CA ILE A 100 8.75 -4.56 -3.77
C ILE A 100 7.97 -5.75 -3.21
N LEU A 101 6.73 -5.52 -2.83
CA LEU A 101 5.78 -6.57 -2.44
C LEU A 101 4.57 -6.51 -3.39
N ALA A 102 4.34 -7.58 -4.16
CA ALA A 102 3.23 -7.65 -5.10
C ALA A 102 2.04 -8.41 -4.50
N VAL A 103 0.90 -7.73 -4.42
CA VAL A 103 -0.34 -8.22 -3.81
C VAL A 103 -1.40 -8.38 -4.89
N PRO A 104 -1.85 -9.61 -5.20
CA PRO A 104 -2.93 -9.79 -6.15
C PRO A 104 -4.25 -9.28 -5.58
N ILE A 105 -5.10 -8.67 -6.43
CA ILE A 105 -6.44 -8.22 -6.00
C ILE A 105 -7.50 -9.32 -6.05
N ARG A 106 -7.16 -10.48 -6.58
CA ARG A 106 -7.92 -11.73 -6.56
C ARG A 106 -6.99 -12.93 -6.44
N ALA A 107 -7.53 -14.08 -6.13
CA ALA A 107 -6.75 -15.31 -6.17
C ALA A 107 -6.17 -15.55 -7.58
N LEU A 108 -4.92 -15.92 -7.63
CA LEU A 108 -4.23 -16.33 -8.85
C LEU A 108 -4.40 -17.83 -9.06
N THR A 109 -4.45 -18.26 -10.30
CA THR A 109 -4.27 -19.69 -10.63
C THR A 109 -2.77 -20.04 -10.60
N ASP A 110 -2.46 -21.33 -10.50
CA ASP A 110 -1.06 -21.80 -10.53
C ASP A 110 -0.37 -21.39 -11.84
N GLU A 111 -1.10 -21.41 -12.96
CA GLU A 111 -0.59 -21.00 -14.27
C GLU A 111 -0.28 -19.48 -14.30
N GLU A 112 -1.14 -18.66 -13.72
CA GLU A 112 -0.92 -17.21 -13.63
C GLU A 112 0.27 -16.90 -12.72
N LEU A 113 0.36 -17.59 -11.58
CA LEU A 113 1.48 -17.43 -10.65
C LEU A 113 2.80 -17.78 -11.33
N GLN A 114 2.87 -18.90 -12.06
CA GLN A 114 4.06 -19.30 -12.81
C GLN A 114 4.43 -18.27 -13.88
N GLN A 115 3.44 -17.74 -14.63
CA GLN A 115 3.69 -16.72 -15.65
C GLN A 115 4.26 -15.43 -15.04
N ILE A 116 3.86 -15.08 -13.82
CA ILE A 116 4.36 -13.90 -13.13
C ILE A 116 5.76 -14.16 -12.59
N ASP A 117 6.00 -15.32 -11.98
CA ASP A 117 7.28 -15.74 -11.43
C ASP A 117 8.38 -15.76 -12.50
N ASP A 118 8.05 -16.17 -13.72
CA ASP A 118 8.97 -16.12 -14.87
C ASP A 118 9.38 -14.69 -15.28
N ILE A 119 8.67 -13.66 -14.80
CA ILE A 119 8.88 -12.26 -15.20
C ILE A 119 9.56 -11.45 -14.10
N VAL A 120 9.16 -11.65 -12.82
CA VAL A 120 9.52 -10.74 -11.74
C VAL A 120 10.46 -11.36 -10.72
N PRO A 121 11.50 -10.62 -10.29
CA PRO A 121 12.45 -11.08 -9.28
C PRO A 121 12.04 -10.69 -7.84
N PHE A 122 10.80 -10.26 -7.62
CA PHE A 122 10.33 -9.80 -6.32
C PHE A 122 9.15 -10.64 -5.80
N PRO A 123 8.91 -10.66 -4.47
CA PRO A 123 7.88 -11.47 -3.84
C PRO A 123 6.46 -11.20 -4.34
N ILE A 124 5.73 -12.26 -4.66
CA ILE A 124 4.29 -12.24 -4.97
C ILE A 124 3.56 -12.89 -3.81
N LEU A 125 2.67 -12.16 -3.16
CA LEU A 125 1.96 -12.63 -1.98
C LEU A 125 0.92 -13.69 -2.37
N THR A 126 0.96 -14.82 -1.68
CA THR A 126 0.01 -15.92 -1.85
C THR A 126 -0.99 -16.02 -0.70
N GLU A 127 -0.62 -15.52 0.48
CA GLU A 127 -1.49 -15.48 1.65
C GLU A 127 -1.65 -14.06 2.16
N GLY A 128 -2.76 -13.77 2.85
CA GLY A 128 -3.07 -12.46 3.40
C GLY A 128 -3.52 -11.42 2.36
N TRP A 129 -3.40 -11.71 1.08
CA TRP A 129 -3.63 -10.75 0.00
C TRP A 129 -5.03 -10.10 0.04
N SER A 130 -6.07 -10.83 0.45
CA SER A 130 -7.44 -10.28 0.48
C SER A 130 -7.59 -9.19 1.52
N GLU A 131 -7.08 -9.41 2.73
CA GLU A 131 -7.12 -8.45 3.82
C GLU A 131 -6.26 -7.22 3.49
N ILE A 132 -5.06 -7.43 2.95
CA ILE A 132 -4.17 -6.37 2.52
C ILE A 132 -4.84 -5.51 1.45
N LYS A 133 -5.42 -6.15 0.42
CA LYS A 133 -6.17 -5.49 -0.63
C LYS A 133 -7.29 -4.62 -0.07
N ASP A 134 -8.14 -5.16 0.81
CA ASP A 134 -9.29 -4.44 1.36
C ASP A 134 -8.85 -3.27 2.24
N THR A 135 -7.78 -3.44 3.01
CA THR A 135 -7.19 -2.40 3.84
C THR A 135 -6.63 -1.26 3.00
N TYR A 136 -5.77 -1.57 2.04
CA TYR A 136 -5.15 -0.53 1.20
C TYR A 136 -6.12 0.10 0.21
N TRP A 137 -7.19 -0.59 -0.14
CA TRP A 137 -8.29 -0.04 -0.91
C TRP A 137 -8.88 1.23 -0.30
N LEU A 138 -8.92 1.34 1.02
CA LEU A 138 -9.41 2.52 1.73
C LEU A 138 -8.57 3.78 1.43
N TYR A 139 -7.30 3.59 1.10
CA TYR A 139 -6.36 4.70 0.80
C TYR A 139 -6.33 5.10 -0.67
N ARG A 140 -7.09 4.44 -1.55
CA ARG A 140 -7.11 4.75 -2.99
C ARG A 140 -7.53 6.19 -3.29
N ARG A 141 -8.48 6.71 -2.58
CA ARG A 141 -9.08 8.07 -2.64
C ARG A 141 -9.22 8.69 -4.03
N VAL A 142 -9.40 7.88 -5.01
CA VAL A 142 -9.86 8.33 -6.31
C VAL A 142 -11.34 8.60 -6.20
N ARG A 143 -11.82 9.72 -6.73
CA ARG A 143 -13.25 9.93 -6.94
C ARG A 143 -13.70 8.91 -7.99
N VAL A 144 -13.99 7.72 -7.56
CA VAL A 144 -14.70 6.76 -8.39
C VAL A 144 -16.10 7.37 -8.54
N VAL A 145 -16.45 7.79 -9.74
CA VAL A 145 -17.86 8.02 -10.07
C VAL A 145 -18.51 6.65 -9.85
N PRO A 146 -19.42 6.51 -8.87
CA PRO A 146 -20.10 5.22 -8.70
C PRO A 146 -20.67 4.85 -10.06
N ASP A 147 -20.38 3.63 -10.53
CA ASP A 147 -21.21 3.11 -11.58
C ASP A 147 -22.66 3.07 -11.06
N LEU A 148 -23.62 3.06 -11.96
CA LEU A 148 -25.04 3.06 -11.59
C LEU A 148 -25.45 1.85 -10.74
N SER A 149 -24.56 0.86 -10.53
CA SER A 149 -24.74 -0.31 -9.67
C SER A 149 -24.29 -0.07 -8.23
N GLY A 150 -23.64 1.05 -7.91
CA GLY A 150 -23.10 1.38 -6.59
C GLY A 150 -21.88 0.54 -6.19
N LYS A 151 -21.43 -0.36 -7.04
CA LYS A 151 -20.20 -1.13 -6.85
C LYS A 151 -19.06 -0.40 -7.57
N GLY A 152 -18.29 0.38 -6.83
CA GLY A 152 -17.11 1.03 -7.39
C GLY A 152 -16.19 -0.02 -8.05
N MET A 153 -15.80 0.23 -9.31
CA MET A 153 -14.88 -0.66 -10.00
C MET A 153 -13.51 -0.63 -9.33
N PHE A 154 -12.98 -1.80 -9.02
CA PHE A 154 -11.65 -1.96 -8.45
C PHE A 154 -10.61 -1.54 -9.50
N PRO A 155 -9.70 -0.57 -9.24
CA PRO A 155 -8.59 -0.33 -10.16
C PRO A 155 -7.79 -1.61 -10.33
N GLY A 156 -7.46 -1.93 -11.57
CA GLY A 156 -6.67 -3.12 -11.88
C GLY A 156 -5.21 -3.03 -11.40
N HIS A 157 -4.75 -1.81 -11.06
CA HIS A 157 -3.38 -1.57 -10.62
C HIS A 157 -3.29 -0.35 -9.70
N MET A 158 -2.66 -0.52 -8.54
CA MET A 158 -2.34 0.55 -7.58
C MET A 158 -0.97 0.31 -6.95
N GLU A 159 -0.24 1.37 -6.71
CA GLU A 159 1.04 1.31 -6.01
C GLU A 159 1.04 2.24 -4.80
N PHE A 160 1.71 1.82 -3.74
CA PHE A 160 1.86 2.58 -2.50
C PHE A 160 3.30 2.55 -2.04
N ILE A 161 3.82 3.69 -1.60
CA ILE A 161 5.14 3.77 -0.98
C ILE A 161 4.97 3.95 0.52
N THR A 162 5.51 3.00 1.27
CA THR A 162 5.70 3.09 2.71
C THR A 162 7.17 3.37 2.99
N ASP A 163 7.46 4.38 3.81
CA ASP A 163 8.84 4.69 4.17
C ASP A 163 9.40 3.73 5.24
N ARG A 164 10.73 3.75 5.41
CA ARG A 164 11.41 2.96 6.43
C ARG A 164 10.99 3.27 7.87
N PHE A 165 10.28 4.38 8.11
CA PHE A 165 9.74 4.72 9.42
C PHE A 165 8.33 4.18 9.65
N GLY A 166 7.72 3.57 8.63
CA GLY A 166 6.41 2.93 8.71
C GLY A 166 5.25 3.85 8.35
N TYR A 167 5.51 4.93 7.60
CA TYR A 167 4.48 5.84 7.13
C TYR A 167 4.21 5.66 5.64
N LEU A 168 2.93 5.67 5.28
CA LEU A 168 2.45 5.72 3.91
C LEU A 168 2.70 7.13 3.36
N ARG A 169 3.57 7.25 2.37
CA ARG A 169 4.09 8.53 1.87
C ARG A 169 3.48 8.96 0.54
N ALA A 170 3.15 8.00 -0.29
CA ALA A 170 2.56 8.27 -1.59
C ALA A 170 1.78 7.06 -2.11
N ARG A 171 0.90 7.31 -3.07
CA ARG A 171 0.18 6.29 -3.82
C ARG A 171 0.08 6.70 -5.27
N TRP A 172 -0.06 5.71 -6.13
CA TRP A 172 -0.37 5.92 -7.53
C TRP A 172 -1.43 4.93 -8.00
N VAL A 173 -2.48 5.47 -8.65
CA VAL A 173 -3.57 4.68 -9.21
C VAL A 173 -3.57 4.90 -10.72
N ALA A 174 -2.98 3.96 -11.45
CA ALA A 174 -2.63 4.07 -12.86
C ALA A 174 -3.78 4.57 -13.78
N GLN A 175 -5.01 4.16 -13.49
CA GLN A 175 -6.18 4.51 -14.31
C GLN A 175 -6.68 5.94 -14.11
N PHE A 176 -6.26 6.61 -13.01
CA PHE A 176 -6.86 7.87 -12.56
C PHE A 176 -5.86 9.00 -12.35
N GLU A 177 -4.58 8.71 -12.17
CA GLU A 177 -3.56 9.69 -11.80
C GLU A 177 -2.53 9.95 -12.91
N GLY A 178 -2.88 9.63 -14.15
CA GLY A 178 -2.03 9.89 -15.32
C GLY A 178 -0.75 9.04 -15.32
N TYR A 179 0.29 9.57 -15.98
CA TYR A 179 1.52 8.79 -16.18
C TYR A 179 2.33 8.53 -14.90
N GLY A 180 2.25 9.38 -13.88
CA GLY A 180 2.84 9.18 -12.56
C GLY A 180 4.10 8.33 -12.53
N TRP A 181 4.08 7.25 -11.75
CA TRP A 181 5.19 6.31 -11.62
C TRP A 181 5.32 5.32 -12.78
N GLN A 182 4.44 5.37 -13.78
CA GLN A 182 4.63 4.63 -15.04
C GLN A 182 6.00 4.95 -15.64
N ASN A 183 6.46 6.18 -15.48
CA ASN A 183 7.85 6.53 -15.71
C ASN A 183 8.70 6.06 -14.52
N ILE A 184 9.50 5.02 -14.71
CA ILE A 184 10.42 4.50 -13.67
C ILE A 184 11.37 5.57 -13.17
N GLY A 185 11.80 6.52 -14.01
CA GLY A 185 12.62 7.65 -13.58
C GLY A 185 11.91 8.53 -12.54
N ALA A 186 10.62 8.76 -12.69
CA ALA A 186 9.82 9.48 -11.69
C ALA A 186 9.73 8.70 -10.37
N LEU A 187 9.45 7.39 -10.43
CA LEU A 187 9.43 6.54 -9.24
C LEU A 187 10.78 6.56 -8.50
N THR A 188 11.88 6.31 -9.21
CA THR A 188 13.21 6.28 -8.58
C THR A 188 13.65 7.63 -8.03
N LEU A 189 13.22 8.75 -8.65
CA LEU A 189 13.44 10.08 -8.09
C LEU A 189 12.72 10.26 -6.75
N GLN A 190 11.47 9.81 -6.64
CA GLN A 190 10.70 9.83 -5.39
C GLN A 190 11.38 9.00 -4.30
N LEU A 191 11.85 7.79 -4.64
CA LEU A 191 12.57 6.92 -3.69
C LEU A 191 13.91 7.51 -3.26
N THR A 192 14.64 8.16 -4.18
CA THR A 192 15.89 8.87 -3.87
C THR A 192 15.63 10.00 -2.87
N GLN A 193 14.59 10.80 -3.11
CA GLN A 193 14.19 11.90 -2.22
C GLN A 193 13.82 11.36 -0.83
N LEU A 194 13.05 10.27 -0.79
CA LEU A 194 12.63 9.64 0.47
C LEU A 194 13.82 9.16 1.30
N ASN A 195 14.86 8.62 0.66
CA ASN A 195 16.07 8.16 1.34
C ASN A 195 16.93 9.31 1.91
N GLN A 196 16.78 10.52 1.39
CA GLN A 196 17.47 11.72 1.91
C GLN A 196 16.79 12.30 3.14
N GLU A 197 15.51 11.94 3.37
CA GLU A 197 14.79 12.43 4.55
C GLU A 197 15.28 11.75 5.83
N GLY A 198 15.42 12.57 6.88
CA GLY A 198 15.60 12.10 8.24
C GLY A 198 14.30 11.56 8.86
N GLU A 199 14.38 11.15 10.11
CA GLU A 199 13.21 10.80 10.90
C GLU A 199 12.43 12.08 11.24
N VAL A 200 11.27 12.27 10.62
CA VAL A 200 10.38 13.41 10.89
C VAL A 200 9.44 13.11 12.05
N MET A 201 8.99 11.87 12.15
CA MET A 201 8.17 11.37 13.24
C MET A 201 8.69 9.99 13.66
N PRO A 202 8.62 9.64 14.96
CA PRO A 202 8.98 8.31 15.41
C PRO A 202 8.07 7.29 14.72
N PRO A 203 8.55 6.03 14.53
CA PRO A 203 7.73 4.96 13.98
C PRO A 203 6.38 4.86 14.71
N PRO A 204 5.28 4.55 14.01
CA PRO A 204 3.98 4.43 14.64
C PRO A 204 4.05 3.45 15.81
N GLY A 205 3.59 3.89 16.96
CA GLY A 205 3.55 3.05 18.16
C GLY A 205 2.75 1.77 17.94
N GLU A 206 3.11 0.71 18.61
CA GLU A 206 2.30 -0.48 18.69
C GLU A 206 1.11 -0.18 19.59
N HIS A 207 -0.04 0.04 19.02
CA HIS A 207 -1.27 -0.05 19.78
C HIS A 207 -1.54 -1.55 19.96
N ALA A 208 -1.30 -2.04 21.18
CA ALA A 208 -1.84 -3.33 21.56
C ALA A 208 -3.37 -3.24 21.49
N HIS A 209 -3.96 -4.01 20.60
CA HIS A 209 -5.41 -4.24 20.54
C HIS A 209 -5.75 -5.47 21.34
#